data_725ecc1582428ba481131a51155d5cd2
#
_entry.id   725ecc1582428ba481131a51155d5cd2
#
_cell.length_a   1.000
_cell.length_b   1.000
_cell.length_c   1.000
_cell.angle_alpha   90.00
_cell.angle_beta   90.00
_cell.angle_gamma   90.00
#
_symmetry.space_group_name_H-M   'P 1'
#
loop_
_entity.id
_entity.type
_entity.pdbx_description
1 polymer ?
#
loop_
_entity_poly.entity_id
_entity_poly.type
_entity_poly.pdbx_seq_one_letter_code
_entity_poly.pdbx_strand_id
1 'polypeptide(L)'
;MKSRSIIGLLLAAGLCGAAANAAQPATACDRECLRGMVTQLLYAFVKHDVSKLPVAANLRVTEDADEKKLAGVGLVKTVTALRGYRQDFIDERMGVAGADVMVEESGAPVMLVVRLKVVGDRLTEIELVTTHSRSEGLIFNLEHLNAASEGMSYAPRPDQLNTRDEIIKAALKYPEGLARAETFAAVNAPFAPDAYRYENGQIMAGPDCTFQKGCENIATQPLTIFKRLGAPIYRIAAVDERMGIVWLRLAWGVRQEGGDQLTAFEAFKVYGGQIHAVEAFIRILPIEKRDGGWK
;
A
#
# COMPACT_ATOMS: atom_id res chain seq x y z
N MET A 1 -17.90 86.57 33.22
CA MET A 1 -17.05 85.40 33.31
C MET A 1 -17.30 84.65 32.04
N LYS A 2 -16.30 84.62 31.12
CA LYS A 2 -16.41 84.03 29.77
C LYS A 2 -15.59 82.75 29.70
N SER A 3 -16.26 81.63 29.45
CA SER A 3 -15.63 80.34 29.16
C SER A 3 -15.28 80.23 27.70
N ARG A 4 -14.02 79.91 27.40
CA ARG A 4 -13.53 79.66 26.05
C ARG A 4 -13.40 78.14 25.84
N SER A 5 -14.18 77.60 24.93
CA SER A 5 -14.03 76.23 24.46
C SER A 5 -12.94 76.16 23.39
N ILE A 6 -12.00 75.24 23.58
CA ILE A 6 -10.94 74.94 22.63
C ILE A 6 -11.37 73.64 21.89
N ILE A 7 -11.56 73.75 20.55
CA ILE A 7 -11.84 72.64 19.69
C ILE A 7 -10.51 72.02 19.25
N GLY A 8 -10.24 70.79 19.70
CA GLY A 8 -9.09 70.02 19.27
C GLY A 8 -9.40 69.24 17.96
N LEU A 9 -8.62 69.52 16.95
CA LEU A 9 -8.67 68.83 15.63
C LEU A 9 -7.84 67.55 15.73
N LEU A 10 -8.50 66.39 15.69
CA LEU A 10 -7.86 65.09 15.60
C LEU A 10 -7.58 64.71 14.12
N LEU A 11 -6.31 64.74 13.74
CA LEU A 11 -5.88 64.14 12.46
C LEU A 11 -5.85 62.61 12.60
N ALA A 12 -6.71 61.91 11.87
CA ALA A 12 -6.65 60.45 11.68
C ALA A 12 -5.66 60.13 10.56
N ALA A 13 -4.50 59.61 10.93
CA ALA A 13 -3.52 59.03 10.00
C ALA A 13 -3.99 57.60 9.60
N GLY A 14 -4.49 57.47 8.37
CA GLY A 14 -4.82 56.16 7.80
C GLY A 14 -3.56 55.37 7.50
N LEU A 15 -3.32 54.28 8.23
CA LEU A 15 -2.35 53.25 7.89
C LEU A 15 -2.96 52.35 6.81
N CYS A 16 -2.54 52.53 5.54
CA CYS A 16 -2.74 51.51 4.49
C CYS A 16 -1.83 50.32 4.80
N GLY A 17 -2.38 49.33 5.50
CA GLY A 17 -1.74 48.02 5.62
C GLY A 17 -1.74 47.29 4.29
N ALA A 18 -0.60 47.17 3.63
CA ALA A 18 -0.41 46.24 2.51
C ALA A 18 -0.62 44.82 3.02
N ALA A 19 -1.74 44.21 2.64
CA ALA A 19 -1.96 42.78 2.88
C ALA A 19 -0.91 42.02 2.03
N ALA A 20 0.10 41.47 2.70
CA ALA A 20 0.99 40.50 2.11
C ALA A 20 0.13 39.29 1.70
N ASN A 21 -0.05 39.06 0.41
CA ASN A 21 -0.58 37.80 -0.12
C ASN A 21 0.41 36.69 0.31
N ALA A 22 0.10 36.02 1.43
CA ALA A 22 0.75 34.77 1.73
C ALA A 22 0.43 33.82 0.58
N ALA A 23 1.45 33.45 -0.18
CA ALA A 23 1.32 32.40 -1.20
C ALA A 23 0.69 31.18 -0.51
N GLN A 24 -0.49 30.74 -1.00
CA GLN A 24 -1.07 29.50 -0.56
C GLN A 24 -0.02 28.40 -0.75
N PRO A 25 0.24 27.55 0.29
CA PRO A 25 1.12 26.43 0.11
C PRO A 25 0.59 25.63 -1.08
N ALA A 26 1.49 25.23 -1.99
CA ALA A 26 1.15 24.36 -3.10
C ALA A 26 0.32 23.20 -2.54
N THR A 27 -0.91 23.02 -3.05
CA THR A 27 -1.81 21.98 -2.56
C THR A 27 -1.08 20.65 -2.65
N ALA A 28 -0.90 19.98 -1.49
CA ALA A 28 -0.35 18.64 -1.48
C ALA A 28 -1.20 17.77 -2.41
N CYS A 29 -0.56 16.81 -3.11
CA CYS A 29 -1.26 15.87 -3.97
C CYS A 29 -2.28 15.11 -3.11
N ASP A 30 -3.56 15.39 -3.29
CA ASP A 30 -4.65 14.78 -2.54
C ASP A 30 -4.91 13.32 -2.99
N ARG A 31 -5.91 12.68 -2.42
CA ARG A 31 -6.26 11.30 -2.71
C ARG A 31 -6.42 11.02 -4.20
N GLU A 32 -7.16 11.87 -4.91
CA GLU A 32 -7.43 11.65 -6.33
C GLU A 32 -6.20 11.95 -7.20
N CYS A 33 -5.41 12.93 -6.82
CA CYS A 33 -4.09 13.17 -7.42
C CYS A 33 -3.19 11.95 -7.26
N LEU A 34 -3.07 11.39 -6.04
CA LEU A 34 -2.26 10.20 -5.75
C LEU A 34 -2.73 8.98 -6.55
N ARG A 35 -4.06 8.74 -6.57
CA ARG A 35 -4.67 7.69 -7.39
C ARG A 35 -4.40 7.89 -8.88
N GLY A 36 -4.48 9.13 -9.33
CA GLY A 36 -4.16 9.54 -10.69
C GLY A 36 -2.72 9.24 -11.10
N MET A 37 -1.74 9.37 -10.17
CA MET A 37 -0.34 9.02 -10.44
C MET A 37 -0.16 7.51 -10.72
N VAL A 38 -0.84 6.63 -9.96
CA VAL A 38 -0.86 5.19 -10.25
C VAL A 38 -1.43 4.93 -11.63
N THR A 39 -2.57 5.57 -11.97
CA THR A 39 -3.22 5.43 -13.26
C THR A 39 -2.32 5.89 -14.42
N GLN A 40 -1.65 7.03 -14.26
CA GLN A 40 -0.71 7.53 -15.26
C GLN A 40 0.46 6.57 -15.51
N LEU A 41 1.05 6.01 -14.42
CA LEU A 41 2.12 5.02 -14.55
C LEU A 41 1.65 3.76 -15.29
N LEU A 42 0.51 3.20 -14.92
CA LEU A 42 -0.03 2.00 -15.55
C LEU A 42 -0.29 2.21 -17.05
N TYR A 43 -0.88 3.36 -17.42
CA TYR A 43 -1.09 3.68 -18.84
C TYR A 43 0.22 4.02 -19.58
N ALA A 44 1.24 4.54 -18.89
CA ALA A 44 2.56 4.75 -19.48
C ALA A 44 3.21 3.39 -19.83
N PHE A 45 3.01 2.35 -19.04
CA PHE A 45 3.44 0.99 -19.37
C PHE A 45 2.71 0.46 -20.61
N VAL A 46 1.36 0.52 -20.65
CA VAL A 46 0.57 0.08 -21.81
C VAL A 46 0.95 0.82 -23.09
N LYS A 47 1.33 2.11 -23.00
CA LYS A 47 1.76 2.92 -24.14
C LYS A 47 3.24 2.78 -24.44
N HIS A 48 4.00 2.04 -23.66
CA HIS A 48 5.47 1.91 -23.75
C HIS A 48 6.19 3.26 -23.72
N ASP A 49 5.59 4.27 -23.09
CA ASP A 49 6.13 5.65 -23.02
C ASP A 49 5.98 6.23 -21.61
N VAL A 50 7.11 6.33 -20.92
CA VAL A 50 7.22 6.92 -19.57
C VAL A 50 7.72 8.38 -19.59
N SER A 51 7.96 8.96 -20.76
CA SER A 51 8.58 10.30 -20.93
C SER A 51 7.70 11.44 -20.40
N LYS A 52 6.39 11.21 -20.28
CA LYS A 52 5.40 12.20 -19.83
C LYS A 52 5.09 12.12 -18.35
N LEU A 53 5.65 11.16 -17.64
CA LEU A 53 5.41 11.03 -16.19
C LEU A 53 6.06 12.21 -15.44
N PRO A 54 5.38 12.76 -14.42
CA PRO A 54 5.89 13.87 -13.62
C PRO A 54 6.93 13.36 -12.60
N VAL A 55 8.13 13.05 -13.06
CA VAL A 55 9.20 12.51 -12.22
C VAL A 55 10.08 13.61 -11.64
N ALA A 56 10.59 13.39 -10.42
CA ALA A 56 11.61 14.22 -9.80
C ALA A 56 13.01 13.88 -10.36
N ALA A 57 13.94 14.83 -10.27
CA ALA A 57 15.32 14.62 -10.73
C ALA A 57 16.04 13.48 -9.98
N ASN A 58 15.66 13.25 -8.73
CA ASN A 58 16.18 12.19 -7.84
C ASN A 58 15.26 10.97 -7.77
N LEU A 59 14.44 10.72 -8.80
CA LEU A 59 13.57 9.54 -8.85
C LEU A 59 14.37 8.27 -8.64
N ARG A 60 13.90 7.43 -7.72
CA ARG A 60 14.40 6.08 -7.51
C ARG A 60 13.37 5.06 -7.94
N VAL A 61 13.79 4.05 -8.70
CA VAL A 61 12.91 2.99 -9.22
C VAL A 61 13.49 1.64 -8.89
N THR A 62 12.65 0.72 -8.41
CA THR A 62 13.00 -0.70 -8.29
C THR A 62 11.96 -1.56 -9.01
N GLU A 63 12.40 -2.65 -9.64
CA GLU A 63 11.57 -3.72 -10.19
C GLU A 63 12.11 -5.03 -9.66
N ASP A 64 11.28 -5.79 -8.94
CA ASP A 64 11.65 -7.03 -8.24
C ASP A 64 12.89 -6.86 -7.34
N ALA A 65 12.94 -5.73 -6.63
CA ALA A 65 14.00 -5.27 -5.74
C ALA A 65 15.32 -4.88 -6.44
N ASP A 66 15.41 -4.92 -7.76
CA ASP A 66 16.54 -4.40 -8.53
C ASP A 66 16.34 -2.93 -8.86
N GLU A 67 17.33 -2.10 -8.56
CA GLU A 67 17.31 -0.69 -8.92
C GLU A 67 17.52 -0.51 -10.42
N LYS A 68 16.65 0.29 -11.05
CA LYS A 68 16.64 0.52 -12.50
C LYS A 68 16.41 2.00 -12.82
N LYS A 69 16.83 2.40 -14.01
CA LYS A 69 16.30 3.63 -14.62
C LYS A 69 14.87 3.38 -15.09
N LEU A 70 13.98 4.36 -14.95
CA LEU A 70 12.56 4.20 -15.28
C LEU A 70 12.34 3.65 -16.71
N ALA A 71 13.03 4.17 -17.72
CA ALA A 71 12.97 3.66 -19.09
C ALA A 71 13.56 2.25 -19.28
N GLY A 72 14.29 1.74 -18.29
CA GLY A 72 14.88 0.39 -18.28
C GLY A 72 14.03 -0.65 -17.56
N VAL A 73 12.89 -0.28 -16.95
CA VAL A 73 11.91 -1.18 -16.34
C VAL A 73 11.36 -2.12 -17.41
N GLY A 74 11.30 -3.42 -17.09
CA GLY A 74 10.81 -4.45 -18.01
C GLY A 74 9.37 -4.21 -18.42
N LEU A 75 8.51 -3.89 -17.45
CA LEU A 75 7.08 -3.57 -17.65
C LEU A 75 6.83 -2.47 -18.69
N VAL A 76 7.75 -1.50 -18.86
CA VAL A 76 7.64 -0.48 -19.94
C VAL A 76 7.66 -1.11 -21.34
N LYS A 77 8.26 -2.28 -21.48
CA LYS A 77 8.40 -2.96 -22.78
C LYS A 77 7.37 -4.07 -23.00
N THR A 78 6.86 -4.64 -21.92
CA THR A 78 6.15 -5.92 -21.97
C THR A 78 4.65 -5.82 -21.68
N VAL A 79 4.19 -4.79 -20.94
CA VAL A 79 2.77 -4.62 -20.61
C VAL A 79 1.97 -4.25 -21.86
N THR A 80 0.95 -5.05 -22.17
CA THR A 80 0.09 -4.86 -23.34
C THR A 80 -1.32 -4.38 -22.99
N ALA A 81 -1.80 -4.69 -21.76
CA ALA A 81 -3.13 -4.27 -21.31
C ALA A 81 -3.23 -4.21 -19.77
N LEU A 82 -4.22 -3.48 -19.27
CA LEU A 82 -4.70 -3.57 -17.89
C LEU A 82 -5.87 -4.56 -17.85
N ARG A 83 -5.94 -5.37 -16.78
CA ARG A 83 -7.06 -6.27 -16.53
C ARG A 83 -8.01 -5.67 -15.48
N GLY A 84 -9.12 -6.37 -15.17
CA GLY A 84 -10.19 -5.82 -14.33
C GLY A 84 -9.83 -5.61 -12.86
N TYR A 85 -8.87 -6.38 -12.30
CA TYR A 85 -8.50 -6.27 -10.90
C TYR A 85 -7.60 -5.07 -10.64
N ARG A 86 -8.01 -4.23 -9.69
CA ARG A 86 -7.20 -3.16 -9.11
C ARG A 86 -7.70 -2.84 -7.70
N GLN A 87 -6.82 -2.89 -6.72
CA GLN A 87 -7.05 -2.45 -5.36
C GLN A 87 -6.05 -1.34 -5.01
N ASP A 88 -6.56 -0.13 -4.74
CA ASP A 88 -5.72 1.02 -4.38
C ASP A 88 -5.49 1.12 -2.87
N PHE A 89 -4.32 1.64 -2.49
CA PHE A 89 -3.89 1.95 -1.12
C PHE A 89 -3.32 3.37 -1.09
N ILE A 90 -4.06 4.33 -0.51
CA ILE A 90 -3.70 5.75 -0.61
C ILE A 90 -3.40 6.33 0.78
N ASP A 91 -2.15 6.64 1.03
CA ASP A 91 -1.67 7.32 2.24
C ASP A 91 -1.47 8.82 1.95
N GLU A 92 -2.55 9.58 2.13
CA GLU A 92 -2.54 11.04 1.87
C GLU A 92 -1.53 11.76 2.76
N ARG A 93 -1.39 11.33 4.03
CA ARG A 93 -0.47 11.95 4.99
C ARG A 93 0.98 11.80 4.59
N MET A 94 1.32 10.64 4.04
CA MET A 94 2.68 10.35 3.62
C MET A 94 2.93 10.63 2.14
N GLY A 95 1.92 11.01 1.36
CA GLY A 95 2.04 11.16 -0.09
C GLY A 95 2.45 9.86 -0.78
N VAL A 96 1.89 8.73 -0.33
CA VAL A 96 2.13 7.41 -0.91
C VAL A 96 0.88 6.92 -1.60
N ALA A 97 1.03 6.42 -2.81
CA ALA A 97 0.00 5.70 -3.54
C ALA A 97 0.48 4.29 -3.86
N GLY A 98 -0.31 3.30 -3.54
CA GLY A 98 -0.07 1.91 -3.88
C GLY A 98 -1.23 1.30 -4.62
N ALA A 99 -0.97 0.23 -5.34
CA ALA A 99 -2.02 -0.61 -5.90
C ALA A 99 -1.52 -2.04 -6.13
N ASP A 100 -2.39 -2.99 -5.85
CA ASP A 100 -2.30 -4.34 -6.38
C ASP A 100 -3.16 -4.41 -7.63
N VAL A 101 -2.57 -4.80 -8.77
CA VAL A 101 -3.25 -4.78 -10.07
C VAL A 101 -2.95 -6.03 -10.88
N MET A 102 -3.89 -6.39 -11.75
CA MET A 102 -3.64 -7.38 -12.80
C MET A 102 -3.35 -6.66 -14.11
N VAL A 103 -2.21 -6.96 -14.70
CA VAL A 103 -1.84 -6.50 -16.04
C VAL A 103 -1.67 -7.69 -16.99
N GLU A 104 -1.42 -7.40 -18.24
CA GLU A 104 -1.15 -8.40 -19.26
C GLU A 104 0.19 -8.12 -19.92
N GLU A 105 1.05 -9.12 -19.98
CA GLU A 105 2.29 -9.10 -20.74
C GLU A 105 2.21 -10.13 -21.88
N SER A 106 2.20 -9.64 -23.13
CA SER A 106 2.14 -10.48 -24.32
C SER A 106 1.00 -11.52 -24.30
N GLY A 107 -0.17 -11.15 -23.75
CA GLY A 107 -1.34 -12.02 -23.64
C GLY A 107 -1.40 -12.84 -22.34
N ALA A 108 -0.36 -12.86 -21.53
CA ALA A 108 -0.32 -13.58 -20.26
C ALA A 108 -0.67 -12.67 -19.07
N PRO A 109 -1.48 -13.13 -18.11
CA PRO A 109 -1.80 -12.36 -16.91
C PRO A 109 -0.60 -12.26 -15.96
N VAL A 110 -0.39 -11.08 -15.37
CA VAL A 110 0.67 -10.80 -14.39
C VAL A 110 0.08 -10.06 -13.21
N MET A 111 0.38 -10.53 -12.00
CA MET A 111 0.13 -9.79 -10.77
C MET A 111 1.21 -8.73 -10.61
N LEU A 112 0.81 -7.49 -10.43
CA LEU A 112 1.73 -6.36 -10.29
C LEU A 112 1.38 -5.57 -9.02
N VAL A 113 2.37 -5.43 -8.16
CA VAL A 113 2.37 -4.46 -7.06
C VAL A 113 3.01 -3.17 -7.54
N VAL A 114 2.33 -2.06 -7.32
CA VAL A 114 2.84 -0.72 -7.58
C VAL A 114 2.85 0.07 -6.28
N ARG A 115 4.00 0.62 -5.87
CA ARG A 115 4.08 1.62 -4.80
C ARG A 115 4.80 2.87 -5.33
N LEU A 116 4.17 4.02 -5.11
CA LEU A 116 4.67 5.32 -5.52
C LEU A 116 4.85 6.22 -4.29
N LYS A 117 5.89 7.04 -4.30
CA LYS A 117 6.03 8.18 -3.40
C LYS A 117 5.93 9.45 -4.22
N VAL A 118 5.06 10.35 -3.79
CA VAL A 118 4.83 11.66 -4.43
C VAL A 118 5.24 12.75 -3.45
N VAL A 119 6.03 13.70 -3.91
CA VAL A 119 6.40 14.91 -3.17
C VAL A 119 6.04 16.11 -4.03
N GLY A 120 5.16 16.96 -3.50
CA GLY A 120 4.50 17.96 -4.32
C GLY A 120 3.61 17.30 -5.38
N ASP A 121 3.98 17.48 -6.63
CA ASP A 121 3.32 16.90 -7.81
C ASP A 121 4.21 15.90 -8.57
N ARG A 122 5.32 15.43 -7.96
CA ARG A 122 6.32 14.62 -8.65
C ARG A 122 6.55 13.29 -7.98
N LEU A 123 6.74 12.24 -8.81
CA LEU A 123 7.15 10.91 -8.41
C LEU A 123 8.62 10.94 -7.97
N THR A 124 8.89 10.58 -6.71
CA THR A 124 10.25 10.44 -6.16
C THR A 124 10.66 9.00 -5.97
N GLU A 125 9.67 8.08 -5.83
CA GLU A 125 9.92 6.66 -5.70
C GLU A 125 8.89 5.88 -6.53
N ILE A 126 9.36 4.81 -7.18
CA ILE A 126 8.55 3.79 -7.84
C ILE A 126 9.08 2.43 -7.41
N GLU A 127 8.26 1.61 -6.76
CA GLU A 127 8.59 0.25 -6.39
C GLU A 127 7.59 -0.69 -7.08
N LEU A 128 8.10 -1.65 -7.83
CA LEU A 128 7.33 -2.59 -8.64
C LEU A 128 7.71 -4.01 -8.24
N VAL A 129 6.72 -4.87 -8.05
CA VAL A 129 6.94 -6.31 -7.85
C VAL A 129 5.97 -7.07 -8.74
N THR A 130 6.51 -8.00 -9.52
CA THR A 130 5.73 -8.79 -10.49
C THR A 130 5.63 -10.24 -10.06
N THR A 131 4.55 -10.93 -10.41
CA THR A 131 4.42 -12.38 -10.26
C THR A 131 3.70 -12.94 -11.48
N HIS A 132 4.38 -13.81 -12.24
CA HIS A 132 3.90 -14.31 -13.54
C HIS A 132 3.35 -15.73 -13.46
N SER A 133 3.68 -16.47 -12.41
CA SER A 133 3.35 -17.87 -12.30
C SER A 133 3.39 -18.39 -10.88
N ARG A 134 2.88 -19.62 -10.71
CA ARG A 134 2.98 -20.33 -9.42
C ARG A 134 4.40 -20.57 -8.95
N SER A 135 5.35 -20.79 -9.87
CA SER A 135 6.77 -20.98 -9.49
C SER A 135 7.38 -19.71 -8.91
N GLU A 136 6.86 -18.54 -9.25
CA GLU A 136 7.33 -17.26 -8.72
C GLU A 136 6.62 -16.81 -7.43
N GLY A 137 5.37 -17.24 -7.22
CA GLY A 137 4.54 -16.75 -6.11
C GLY A 137 4.03 -17.84 -5.16
N LEU A 138 4.47 -19.12 -5.31
CA LEU A 138 3.92 -20.32 -4.64
C LEU A 138 2.48 -20.64 -5.04
N ILE A 139 1.67 -19.61 -5.20
CA ILE A 139 0.26 -19.63 -5.57
C ILE A 139 0.08 -18.67 -6.75
N PHE A 140 -0.82 -19.00 -7.64
CA PHE A 140 -1.22 -18.15 -8.76
C PHE A 140 -2.62 -18.58 -9.19
N ASN A 141 -3.64 -17.96 -8.58
CA ASN A 141 -5.05 -18.26 -8.86
C ASN A 141 -5.75 -17.00 -9.38
N LEU A 142 -6.20 -17.04 -10.62
CA LEU A 142 -6.81 -15.89 -11.28
C LEU A 142 -8.32 -15.77 -11.00
N GLU A 143 -8.93 -16.78 -10.40
CA GLU A 143 -10.39 -16.84 -10.21
C GLU A 143 -10.91 -15.64 -9.39
N HIS A 144 -10.18 -15.25 -8.33
CA HIS A 144 -10.54 -14.13 -7.48
C HIS A 144 -9.83 -12.80 -7.83
N LEU A 145 -9.19 -12.73 -9.02
CA LEU A 145 -8.44 -11.56 -9.48
C LEU A 145 -9.07 -10.89 -10.73
N ASN A 146 -10.39 -10.93 -10.83
CA ASN A 146 -11.14 -10.24 -11.89
C ASN A 146 -11.61 -8.84 -11.45
N ALA A 147 -11.85 -8.64 -10.16
CA ALA A 147 -12.20 -7.36 -9.54
C ALA A 147 -11.67 -7.34 -8.10
N ALA A 148 -11.48 -6.14 -7.53
CA ALA A 148 -11.18 -6.00 -6.11
C ALA A 148 -12.30 -6.64 -5.27
N SER A 149 -11.93 -7.27 -4.16
CA SER A 149 -12.90 -7.93 -3.28
C SER A 149 -13.84 -6.93 -2.62
N GLU A 150 -15.04 -7.38 -2.28
CA GLU A 150 -16.01 -6.56 -1.54
C GLU A 150 -15.44 -6.14 -0.17
N GLY A 151 -14.74 -7.03 0.52
CA GLY A 151 -14.16 -6.76 1.82
C GLY A 151 -13.12 -5.63 1.78
N MET A 152 -12.18 -5.66 0.83
CA MET A 152 -11.20 -4.59 0.66
C MET A 152 -11.83 -3.29 0.14
N SER A 153 -12.83 -3.39 -0.74
CA SER A 153 -13.52 -2.24 -1.34
C SER A 153 -14.53 -1.58 -0.40
N TYR A 154 -14.94 -2.26 0.67
CA TYR A 154 -15.86 -1.70 1.65
C TYR A 154 -15.31 -0.39 2.24
N ALA A 155 -16.09 0.68 2.16
CA ALA A 155 -15.78 1.97 2.79
C ALA A 155 -16.40 2.02 4.19
N PRO A 156 -15.59 1.95 5.28
CA PRO A 156 -16.13 2.00 6.63
C PRO A 156 -16.84 3.33 6.89
N ARG A 157 -17.94 3.29 7.65
CA ARG A 157 -18.59 4.52 8.10
C ARG A 157 -17.69 5.28 9.08
N PRO A 158 -17.85 6.59 9.22
CA PRO A 158 -17.01 7.41 10.12
C PRO A 158 -16.97 6.89 11.57
N ASP A 159 -18.06 6.32 12.07
CA ASP A 159 -18.15 5.73 13.41
C ASP A 159 -17.46 4.37 13.56
N GLN A 160 -17.07 3.73 12.47
CA GLN A 160 -16.31 2.47 12.42
C GLN A 160 -14.82 2.70 12.24
N LEU A 161 -14.40 3.87 11.75
CA LEU A 161 -13.00 4.16 11.50
C LEU A 161 -12.21 4.22 12.82
N ASN A 162 -11.05 3.61 12.79
CA ASN A 162 -10.06 3.70 13.85
C ASN A 162 -9.01 4.76 13.50
N THR A 163 -8.30 5.25 14.51
CA THR A 163 -7.15 6.12 14.29
C THR A 163 -6.03 5.39 13.55
N ARG A 164 -5.15 6.14 12.89
CA ARG A 164 -3.96 5.59 12.20
C ARG A 164 -3.16 4.63 13.07
N ASP A 165 -2.89 5.02 14.32
CA ASP A 165 -2.07 4.22 15.24
C ASP A 165 -2.78 2.93 15.66
N GLU A 166 -4.10 2.97 15.83
CA GLU A 166 -4.90 1.78 16.15
C GLU A 166 -4.90 0.76 15.01
N ILE A 167 -5.11 1.20 13.75
CA ILE A 167 -5.10 0.28 12.61
C ILE A 167 -3.71 -0.30 12.39
N ILE A 168 -2.64 0.50 12.53
CA ILE A 168 -1.26 0.01 12.46
C ILE A 168 -1.01 -1.03 13.55
N LYS A 169 -1.39 -0.74 14.81
CA LYS A 169 -1.22 -1.68 15.94
C LYS A 169 -1.95 -2.99 15.71
N ALA A 170 -3.17 -2.94 15.16
CA ALA A 170 -3.93 -4.14 14.82
C ALA A 170 -3.22 -4.95 13.73
N ALA A 171 -2.82 -4.32 12.63
CA ALA A 171 -2.14 -4.99 11.51
C ALA A 171 -0.79 -5.61 11.93
N LEU A 172 -0.01 -4.95 12.81
CA LEU A 172 1.28 -5.45 13.27
C LEU A 172 1.19 -6.69 14.18
N LYS A 173 -0.01 -7.03 14.67
CA LYS A 173 -0.25 -8.33 15.33
C LYS A 173 -0.05 -9.52 14.38
N TYR A 174 -0.19 -9.29 13.09
CA TYR A 174 -0.01 -10.34 12.10
C TYR A 174 1.47 -10.77 11.97
N PRO A 175 2.45 -9.91 11.65
CA PRO A 175 3.86 -10.30 11.65
C PRO A 175 4.36 -10.76 13.03
N GLU A 176 3.79 -10.25 14.15
CA GLU A 176 4.06 -10.75 15.49
C GLU A 176 3.64 -12.22 15.64
N GLY A 177 2.44 -12.58 15.15
CA GLY A 177 1.94 -13.96 15.14
C GLY A 177 2.83 -14.88 14.32
N LEU A 178 3.15 -14.49 13.08
CA LEU A 178 4.03 -15.25 12.19
C LEU A 178 5.41 -15.49 12.80
N ALA A 179 5.94 -14.52 13.57
CA ALA A 179 7.28 -14.60 14.16
C ALA A 179 7.37 -15.61 15.30
N ARG A 180 6.33 -15.75 16.13
CA ARG A 180 6.47 -16.42 17.43
C ARG A 180 5.28 -17.25 17.94
N ALA A 181 4.12 -17.18 17.28
CA ALA A 181 2.89 -17.80 17.80
C ALA A 181 2.55 -19.13 17.12
N GLU A 182 1.72 -19.94 17.78
CA GLU A 182 1.11 -21.13 17.18
C GLU A 182 -0.13 -20.76 16.35
N THR A 183 -0.82 -19.69 16.76
CA THR A 183 -2.00 -19.13 16.09
C THR A 183 -1.99 -17.61 16.27
N PHE A 184 -2.73 -16.89 15.46
CA PHE A 184 -2.89 -15.43 15.64
C PHE A 184 -3.64 -15.07 16.92
N ALA A 185 -4.54 -15.93 17.40
CA ALA A 185 -5.22 -15.75 18.68
C ALA A 185 -4.24 -15.69 19.86
N ALA A 186 -3.12 -16.42 19.80
CA ALA A 186 -2.11 -16.43 20.86
C ALA A 186 -1.38 -15.09 21.06
N VAL A 187 -1.45 -14.18 20.07
CA VAL A 187 -0.92 -12.80 20.15
C VAL A 187 -2.05 -11.76 20.25
N ASN A 188 -3.28 -12.20 20.48
CA ASN A 188 -4.45 -11.33 20.52
C ASN A 188 -4.59 -10.49 19.24
N ALA A 189 -4.33 -11.08 18.07
CA ALA A 189 -4.62 -10.42 16.80
C ALA A 189 -6.14 -10.24 16.67
N PRO A 190 -6.64 -9.02 16.46
CA PRO A 190 -8.06 -8.71 16.59
C PRO A 190 -8.83 -9.04 15.30
N PHE A 191 -8.81 -10.30 14.86
CA PHE A 191 -9.57 -10.72 13.68
C PHE A 191 -11.07 -10.75 13.98
N ALA A 192 -11.88 -10.26 13.03
CA ALA A 192 -13.31 -10.48 13.02
C ALA A 192 -13.62 -11.97 12.83
N PRO A 193 -14.77 -12.49 13.34
CA PRO A 193 -15.11 -13.91 13.23
C PRO A 193 -15.21 -14.43 11.78
N ASP A 194 -15.57 -13.54 10.85
CA ASP A 194 -15.73 -13.77 9.41
C ASP A 194 -14.54 -13.28 8.58
N ALA A 195 -13.45 -12.90 9.23
CA ALA A 195 -12.25 -12.43 8.55
C ALA A 195 -11.70 -13.49 7.59
N TYR A 196 -11.25 -13.04 6.42
CA TYR A 196 -10.65 -13.89 5.41
C TYR A 196 -9.22 -13.46 5.04
N ARG A 197 -8.48 -14.39 4.40
CA ARG A 197 -7.18 -14.12 3.81
C ARG A 197 -7.08 -14.68 2.41
N TYR A 198 -6.72 -13.80 1.45
CA TYR A 198 -6.35 -14.18 0.09
C TYR A 198 -4.86 -13.97 -0.13
N GLU A 199 -4.24 -14.93 -0.80
CA GLU A 199 -2.84 -14.85 -1.24
C GLU A 199 -2.77 -15.21 -2.72
N ASN A 200 -2.28 -14.29 -3.56
CA ASN A 200 -2.21 -14.46 -5.01
C ASN A 200 -3.53 -15.03 -5.61
N GLY A 201 -4.67 -14.50 -5.15
CA GLY A 201 -6.00 -14.89 -5.58
C GLY A 201 -6.54 -16.21 -4.99
N GLN A 202 -5.80 -16.90 -4.13
CA GLN A 202 -6.26 -18.12 -3.45
C GLN A 202 -6.81 -17.79 -2.05
N ILE A 203 -7.96 -18.36 -1.71
CA ILE A 203 -8.49 -18.30 -0.33
C ILE A 203 -7.59 -19.18 0.56
N MET A 204 -6.89 -18.55 1.49
CA MET A 204 -5.95 -19.22 2.41
C MET A 204 -6.45 -19.31 3.84
N ALA A 205 -7.44 -18.49 4.21
CA ALA A 205 -8.16 -18.54 5.48
C ALA A 205 -9.52 -17.86 5.38
N GLY A 206 -10.43 -18.19 6.29
CA GLY A 206 -11.78 -17.62 6.38
C GLY A 206 -12.88 -18.63 6.15
N PRO A 207 -14.16 -18.24 6.30
CA PRO A 207 -15.30 -19.17 6.27
C PRO A 207 -15.37 -20.07 5.04
N ASP A 208 -14.96 -19.54 3.88
CA ASP A 208 -14.98 -20.27 2.59
C ASP A 208 -13.67 -21.01 2.28
N CYS A 209 -12.75 -21.08 3.23
CA CYS A 209 -11.48 -21.74 3.02
C CYS A 209 -11.60 -23.25 3.02
N THR A 210 -11.19 -23.87 1.91
CA THR A 210 -11.08 -25.31 1.75
C THR A 210 -9.64 -25.77 1.48
N PHE A 211 -8.68 -24.84 1.53
CA PHE A 211 -7.28 -25.09 1.17
C PHE A 211 -6.61 -26.13 2.08
N GLN A 212 -6.90 -26.08 3.38
CA GLN A 212 -6.39 -27.03 4.37
C GLN A 212 -7.33 -27.11 5.57
N LYS A 213 -7.27 -28.22 6.31
CA LYS A 213 -8.04 -28.40 7.54
C LYS A 213 -7.66 -27.32 8.58
N GLY A 214 -8.66 -26.65 9.15
CA GLY A 214 -8.48 -25.61 10.16
C GLY A 214 -8.21 -24.22 9.59
N CYS A 215 -8.41 -24.01 8.28
CA CYS A 215 -8.28 -22.70 7.66
C CYS A 215 -9.58 -21.86 7.69
N GLU A 216 -10.67 -22.42 8.18
CA GLU A 216 -11.99 -21.78 8.20
C GLU A 216 -12.04 -20.55 9.13
N ASN A 217 -11.05 -20.42 10.01
CA ASN A 217 -10.91 -19.27 10.90
C ASN A 217 -9.45 -18.81 10.97
N ILE A 218 -9.18 -17.61 10.50
CA ILE A 218 -7.83 -17.06 10.43
C ILE A 218 -7.18 -16.90 11.81
N ALA A 219 -7.96 -16.55 12.85
CA ALA A 219 -7.42 -16.34 14.20
C ALA A 219 -6.83 -17.62 14.81
N THR A 220 -7.43 -18.76 14.51
CA THR A 220 -7.04 -20.08 15.06
C THR A 220 -6.28 -20.95 14.07
N GLN A 221 -6.08 -20.50 12.84
CA GLN A 221 -5.30 -21.23 11.84
C GLN A 221 -3.88 -21.52 12.36
N PRO A 222 -3.38 -22.77 12.24
CA PRO A 222 -2.03 -23.11 12.66
C PRO A 222 -0.94 -22.39 11.85
N LEU A 223 0.01 -21.76 12.54
CA LEU A 223 1.14 -21.01 11.96
C LEU A 223 2.45 -21.80 11.90
N THR A 224 2.40 -23.11 12.12
CA THR A 224 3.61 -23.96 12.29
C THR A 224 4.52 -23.97 11.08
N ILE A 225 3.99 -23.81 9.86
CA ILE A 225 4.78 -23.76 8.64
C ILE A 225 5.69 -22.53 8.61
N PHE A 226 5.24 -21.40 9.14
CA PHE A 226 6.00 -20.14 9.12
C PHE A 226 7.18 -20.14 10.09
N LYS A 227 7.17 -20.98 11.13
CA LYS A 227 8.29 -21.13 12.07
C LYS A 227 9.58 -21.55 11.38
N ARG A 228 9.48 -22.29 10.28
CA ARG A 228 10.64 -22.74 9.48
C ARG A 228 11.25 -21.60 8.67
N LEU A 229 10.48 -20.55 8.40
CA LEU A 229 10.91 -19.42 7.59
C LEU A 229 11.55 -18.30 8.43
N GLY A 230 11.48 -18.40 9.77
CA GLY A 230 11.98 -17.39 10.69
C GLY A 230 11.05 -16.17 10.80
N ALA A 231 11.42 -15.23 11.66
CA ALA A 231 10.64 -14.00 11.85
C ALA A 231 10.64 -13.13 10.58
N PRO A 232 9.48 -12.62 10.14
CA PRO A 232 9.43 -11.67 9.03
C PRO A 232 10.09 -10.35 9.42
N ILE A 233 10.76 -9.72 8.45
CA ILE A 233 10.98 -8.28 8.49
C ILE A 233 9.82 -7.60 7.79
N TYR A 234 9.49 -6.38 8.21
CA TYR A 234 8.39 -5.64 7.61
C TYR A 234 8.67 -4.15 7.49
N ARG A 235 7.95 -3.52 6.59
CA ARG A 235 7.89 -2.08 6.39
C ARG A 235 6.43 -1.70 6.13
N ILE A 236 5.95 -0.61 6.75
CA ILE A 236 4.66 -0.03 6.40
C ILE A 236 4.82 0.64 5.04
N ALA A 237 4.14 0.10 4.05
CA ALA A 237 4.18 0.61 2.68
C ALA A 237 3.22 1.78 2.49
N ALA A 238 2.00 1.69 3.04
CA ALA A 238 1.01 2.76 3.08
C ALA A 238 0.00 2.55 4.21
N VAL A 239 -0.67 3.62 4.64
CA VAL A 239 -1.83 3.57 5.54
C VAL A 239 -2.94 4.41 4.97
N ASP A 240 -3.99 3.76 4.49
CA ASP A 240 -5.18 4.41 3.97
C ASP A 240 -6.20 4.61 5.10
N GLU A 241 -6.14 5.77 5.76
CA GLU A 241 -6.96 6.07 6.93
C GLU A 241 -8.46 6.14 6.58
N ARG A 242 -8.82 6.54 5.35
CA ARG A 242 -10.23 6.61 4.93
C ARG A 242 -10.84 5.25 4.67
N MET A 243 -10.02 4.31 4.23
CA MET A 243 -10.45 2.95 3.95
C MET A 243 -10.17 2.00 5.12
N GLY A 244 -9.48 2.45 6.18
CA GLY A 244 -9.05 1.60 7.27
C GLY A 244 -8.09 0.50 6.79
N ILE A 245 -7.16 0.81 5.89
CA ILE A 245 -6.24 -0.19 5.34
C ILE A 245 -4.80 0.12 5.77
N VAL A 246 -4.11 -0.89 6.27
CA VAL A 246 -2.65 -0.87 6.45
C VAL A 246 -2.05 -1.81 5.43
N TRP A 247 -1.14 -1.30 4.61
CA TRP A 247 -0.45 -2.07 3.58
C TRP A 247 1.00 -2.27 4.00
N LEU A 248 1.40 -3.52 4.22
CA LEU A 248 2.73 -3.90 4.66
C LEU A 248 3.50 -4.56 3.52
N ARG A 249 4.78 -4.25 3.41
CA ARG A 249 5.73 -5.13 2.76
C ARG A 249 6.34 -6.05 3.80
N LEU A 250 6.19 -7.33 3.62
CA LEU A 250 6.73 -8.38 4.48
C LEU A 250 7.79 -9.18 3.70
N ALA A 251 8.81 -9.64 4.39
CA ALA A 251 9.76 -10.59 3.80
C ALA A 251 10.28 -11.56 4.85
N TRP A 252 10.24 -12.83 4.54
CA TRP A 252 10.73 -13.89 5.42
C TRP A 252 11.33 -15.05 4.64
N GLY A 253 12.28 -15.70 5.24
CA GLY A 253 13.02 -16.83 4.70
C GLY A 253 14.24 -17.13 5.56
N VAL A 254 14.69 -18.37 5.51
CA VAL A 254 15.93 -18.76 6.20
C VAL A 254 17.11 -18.09 5.49
N ARG A 255 17.90 -17.33 6.24
CA ARG A 255 19.14 -16.74 5.72
C ARG A 255 20.14 -17.87 5.42
N GLN A 256 20.10 -18.33 4.19
CA GLN A 256 21.09 -19.23 3.63
C GLN A 256 21.64 -18.55 2.37
N GLU A 257 22.94 -18.46 2.21
CA GLU A 257 23.56 -17.90 1.01
C GLU A 257 23.02 -18.62 -0.24
N GLY A 258 22.58 -17.84 -1.23
CA GLY A 258 21.94 -18.35 -2.43
C GLY A 258 20.53 -18.92 -2.23
N GLY A 259 19.91 -18.71 -1.06
CA GLY A 259 18.55 -19.12 -0.79
C GLY A 259 17.51 -18.10 -1.27
N ASP A 260 16.26 -18.53 -1.24
CA ASP A 260 15.11 -17.71 -1.57
C ASP A 260 14.41 -17.19 -0.33
N GLN A 261 13.61 -16.15 -0.50
CA GLN A 261 12.72 -15.57 0.49
C GLN A 261 11.33 -15.34 -0.10
N LEU A 262 10.31 -15.35 0.75
CA LEU A 262 9.00 -14.83 0.40
C LEU A 262 8.99 -13.33 0.61
N THR A 263 8.54 -12.60 -0.38
CA THR A 263 8.16 -11.19 -0.27
C THR A 263 6.66 -11.09 -0.49
N ALA A 264 5.95 -10.42 0.41
CA ALA A 264 4.54 -10.12 0.25
C ALA A 264 4.29 -8.62 0.39
N PHE A 265 3.44 -8.09 -0.47
CA PHE A 265 2.72 -6.86 -0.18
C PHE A 265 1.34 -7.27 0.31
N GLU A 266 1.04 -6.98 1.57
CA GLU A 266 -0.11 -7.55 2.26
C GLU A 266 -0.93 -6.43 2.89
N ALA A 267 -2.19 -6.34 2.50
CA ALA A 267 -3.14 -5.33 2.94
C ALA A 267 -4.04 -5.88 4.04
N PHE A 268 -4.22 -5.10 5.10
CA PHE A 268 -5.04 -5.41 6.25
C PHE A 268 -6.19 -4.42 6.33
N LYS A 269 -7.41 -4.88 6.18
CA LYS A 269 -8.63 -4.10 6.32
C LYS A 269 -9.05 -4.05 7.78
N VAL A 270 -8.97 -2.88 8.42
CA VAL A 270 -9.21 -2.70 9.85
C VAL A 270 -10.27 -1.63 10.07
N TYR A 271 -11.37 -1.99 10.71
CA TYR A 271 -12.40 -1.06 11.19
C TYR A 271 -13.14 -1.66 12.41
N GLY A 272 -13.78 -0.82 13.22
CA GLY A 272 -14.43 -1.25 14.45
C GLY A 272 -13.49 -1.98 15.41
N GLY A 273 -12.18 -1.71 15.36
CA GLY A 273 -11.15 -2.36 16.16
C GLY A 273 -10.75 -3.76 15.71
N GLN A 274 -11.26 -4.26 14.58
CA GLN A 274 -11.03 -5.62 14.09
C GLN A 274 -10.44 -5.65 12.68
N ILE A 275 -9.67 -6.71 12.38
CA ILE A 275 -9.18 -7.02 11.03
C ILE A 275 -10.24 -7.90 10.35
N HIS A 276 -10.79 -7.42 9.23
CA HIS A 276 -11.85 -8.10 8.49
C HIS A 276 -11.36 -8.81 7.23
N ALA A 277 -10.28 -8.32 6.63
CA ALA A 277 -9.71 -8.92 5.44
C ALA A 277 -8.19 -8.78 5.43
N VAL A 278 -7.53 -9.76 4.84
CA VAL A 278 -6.09 -9.75 4.55
C VAL A 278 -5.93 -10.18 3.09
N GLU A 279 -5.26 -9.37 2.28
CA GLU A 279 -4.99 -9.72 0.89
C GLU A 279 -3.53 -9.45 0.54
N ALA A 280 -2.91 -10.42 -0.11
CA ALA A 280 -1.49 -10.37 -0.41
C ALA A 280 -1.18 -10.71 -1.86
N PHE A 281 -0.27 -9.93 -2.45
CA PHE A 281 0.51 -10.35 -3.61
C PHE A 281 1.89 -10.81 -3.14
N ILE A 282 2.24 -12.05 -3.47
CA ILE A 282 3.43 -12.76 -3.00
C ILE A 282 4.36 -13.04 -4.16
N ARG A 283 5.64 -12.81 -3.93
CA ARG A 283 6.74 -13.10 -4.84
C ARG A 283 7.87 -13.82 -4.10
N ILE A 284 8.46 -14.82 -4.74
CA ILE A 284 9.74 -15.40 -4.31
C ILE A 284 10.86 -14.58 -4.91
N LEU A 285 11.78 -14.11 -4.08
CA LEU A 285 12.96 -13.36 -4.48
C LEU A 285 14.21 -13.95 -3.81
N PRO A 286 15.40 -13.76 -4.38
CA PRO A 286 16.66 -14.11 -3.71
C PRO A 286 16.78 -13.46 -2.33
N ILE A 287 17.40 -14.15 -1.37
CA ILE A 287 17.47 -13.72 0.04
C ILE A 287 18.19 -12.39 0.23
N GLU A 288 19.15 -12.06 -0.62
CA GLU A 288 19.84 -10.78 -0.61
C GLU A 288 18.95 -9.58 -0.95
N LYS A 289 17.78 -9.82 -1.58
CA LYS A 289 16.76 -8.82 -1.89
C LYS A 289 15.70 -8.65 -0.80
N ARG A 290 15.97 -9.16 0.39
CA ARG A 290 15.00 -9.25 1.50
C ARG A 290 14.43 -7.89 1.93
N ASP A 291 15.22 -6.82 1.90
CA ASP A 291 14.76 -5.45 2.22
C ASP A 291 14.02 -4.76 1.07
N GLY A 292 13.95 -5.39 -0.10
CA GLY A 292 13.32 -4.84 -1.30
C GLY A 292 14.12 -3.72 -1.93
N GLY A 293 15.38 -3.51 -1.51
CA GLY A 293 16.17 -2.38 -1.93
C GLY A 293 15.77 -1.06 -1.27
N TRP A 294 14.83 -1.05 -0.32
CA TRP A 294 14.36 0.15 0.40
C TRP A 294 14.71 0.03 1.89
N LYS A 295 15.44 1.02 2.40
CA LYS A 295 15.84 1.12 3.82
C LYS A 295 14.98 2.11 4.58
#